data_ff5a5f4a6211f8458c65307772bfea40
#
_entry.id   ff5a5f4a6211f8458c65307772bfea40
#
_cell.length_a   1.000
_cell.length_b   1.000
_cell.length_c   1.000
_cell.angle_alpha   90.00
_cell.angle_beta   90.00
_cell.angle_gamma   90.00
#
_symmetry.space_group_name_H-M   'P 1'
#
loop_
_entity.id
_entity.type
_entity.pdbx_description
1 polymer ?
#
loop_
_entity_poly.entity_id
_entity_poly.type
_entity_poly.pdbx_seq_one_letter_code
_entity_poly.pdbx_strand_id
1 'polypeptide(L)'
;KINITDDIGLKDVCYSLSGGSCSGEERCSSDLGSQSFDLLIDPGQCVVDSEPLKVKMAVKVVDTSIVANKTEDSIELTYDRQAPNLTTLGGTLSMKRGGTGVVLYEVGEVPVETGVLLDDLQFKAFDLGQNKYLSFYAHPYFVEADDFKPRVFAVDAAGNLRKIRPGSRTASWTYPTEEIELTDDFLEIVKDKMMATSTSKPLDVFVEINNKIRQENYQTIVQLCQTTVPEKLWQGVFLRNQGATRANFAEDRTYKYHSEVVSKQVHTGLDIAGLNNMEIQSANHGKVIFVGEIGIYGNVVIIDHGYGLHTLYGHLSKADVREGDHVKKGDVIAVSGETGLAFGDHLHFEVRVNGVPVNPIEWFDPVWVVNNIETFLPKADM
;
A
#
# COMPACT_ATOMS: atom_id res chain seq x y z
N LYS A 1 -5.53 -23.94 18.80
CA LYS A 1 -6.40 -23.69 19.96
C LYS A 1 -7.82 -24.03 19.59
N ILE A 2 -8.50 -24.86 20.38
CA ILE A 2 -9.91 -25.24 20.23
C ILE A 2 -10.63 -24.81 21.49
N ASN A 3 -11.71 -24.05 21.34
CA ASN A 3 -12.60 -23.74 22.45
C ASN A 3 -13.76 -24.73 22.47
N ILE A 4 -13.97 -25.42 23.58
CA ILE A 4 -15.01 -26.40 23.79
C ILE A 4 -15.97 -25.82 24.83
N THR A 5 -17.27 -25.80 24.52
CA THR A 5 -18.29 -25.26 25.41
C THR A 5 -19.45 -26.24 25.55
N ASP A 6 -20.06 -26.24 26.72
CA ASP A 6 -21.24 -27.02 27.04
C ASP A 6 -22.14 -26.24 28.02
N ASP A 7 -23.43 -26.28 27.86
CA ASP A 7 -24.39 -25.51 28.67
C ASP A 7 -24.65 -26.12 30.08
N ILE A 8 -24.34 -27.37 30.26
CA ILE A 8 -24.48 -28.06 31.54
C ILE A 8 -23.16 -28.04 32.32
N GLY A 9 -22.04 -28.19 31.59
CA GLY A 9 -20.68 -28.20 32.11
C GLY A 9 -19.89 -29.40 31.62
N LEU A 10 -18.59 -29.18 31.46
CA LEU A 10 -17.65 -30.18 30.99
C LEU A 10 -17.12 -31.01 32.15
N LYS A 11 -17.18 -32.36 32.04
CA LYS A 11 -16.57 -33.29 32.98
C LYS A 11 -15.19 -33.68 32.52
N ASP A 12 -15.10 -34.28 31.35
CA ASP A 12 -13.83 -34.73 30.75
C ASP A 12 -13.74 -34.24 29.32
N VAL A 13 -12.54 -33.77 28.95
CA VAL A 13 -12.18 -33.49 27.58
C VAL A 13 -10.93 -34.28 27.24
N CYS A 14 -11.09 -35.19 26.29
CA CYS A 14 -10.00 -36.02 25.80
C CYS A 14 -9.68 -35.69 24.34
N TYR A 15 -8.42 -35.82 23.95
CA TYR A 15 -8.03 -35.75 22.55
C TYR A 15 -7.02 -36.82 22.20
N SER A 16 -7.00 -37.20 20.95
CA SER A 16 -5.94 -38.03 20.39
C SER A 16 -5.46 -37.50 19.06
N LEU A 17 -4.21 -37.71 18.78
CA LEU A 17 -3.57 -37.39 17.51
C LEU A 17 -3.08 -38.69 16.87
N SER A 18 -3.48 -38.91 15.60
CA SER A 18 -3.01 -40.04 14.81
C SER A 18 -2.50 -39.59 13.45
N GLY A 19 -1.35 -40.11 13.04
CA GLY A 19 -0.65 -39.74 11.82
C GLY A 19 0.81 -39.34 12.14
N GLY A 20 1.69 -39.53 11.18
CA GLY A 20 3.11 -39.38 11.41
C GLY A 20 3.63 -40.31 12.52
N SER A 21 4.31 -39.75 13.51
CA SER A 21 4.80 -40.50 14.68
C SER A 21 3.77 -40.66 15.80
N CYS A 22 2.57 -40.05 15.66
CA CYS A 22 1.54 -40.15 16.69
C CYS A 22 0.67 -41.42 16.53
N SER A 23 0.55 -42.17 17.61
CA SER A 23 -0.13 -43.47 17.65
C SER A 23 -1.63 -43.39 17.91
N GLY A 24 -2.22 -42.23 18.10
CA GLY A 24 -3.61 -42.04 18.47
C GLY A 24 -3.89 -42.26 19.97
N GLU A 25 -2.86 -42.21 20.81
CA GLU A 25 -3.01 -42.30 22.25
C GLU A 25 -3.87 -41.15 22.80
N GLU A 26 -4.90 -41.50 23.60
CA GLU A 26 -5.85 -40.56 24.16
C GLU A 26 -5.22 -39.83 25.37
N ARG A 27 -5.35 -38.51 25.40
CA ARG A 27 -4.92 -37.66 26.51
C ARG A 27 -6.13 -36.90 27.03
N CYS A 28 -6.36 -36.97 28.33
CA CYS A 28 -7.54 -36.40 28.94
C CYS A 28 -7.23 -35.34 29.99
N SER A 29 -8.10 -34.32 30.04
CA SER A 29 -8.28 -33.43 31.18
C SER A 29 -9.62 -33.77 31.82
N SER A 30 -9.62 -34.16 33.09
CA SER A 30 -10.77 -34.64 33.81
C SER A 30 -11.19 -33.70 34.94
N ASP A 31 -12.43 -33.84 35.41
CA ASP A 31 -13.02 -33.10 36.53
C ASP A 31 -12.96 -31.55 36.31
N LEU A 32 -13.23 -31.12 35.09
CA LEU A 32 -13.10 -29.69 34.71
C LEU A 32 -14.10 -28.79 35.42
N GLY A 33 -15.34 -29.22 35.62
CA GLY A 33 -16.37 -28.50 36.36
C GLY A 33 -16.76 -27.13 35.76
N SER A 34 -16.30 -26.81 34.54
CA SER A 34 -16.52 -25.54 33.85
C SER A 34 -17.38 -25.71 32.61
N GLN A 35 -18.08 -24.67 32.19
CA GLN A 35 -18.85 -24.66 30.93
C GLN A 35 -17.96 -24.39 29.69
N SER A 36 -16.68 -24.09 29.87
CA SER A 36 -15.77 -23.80 28.77
C SER A 36 -14.38 -24.32 29.08
N PHE A 37 -13.71 -24.88 28.06
CA PHE A 37 -12.33 -25.37 28.15
C PHE A 37 -11.56 -25.03 26.86
N ASP A 38 -10.38 -24.46 27.03
CA ASP A 38 -9.47 -24.17 25.93
C ASP A 38 -8.44 -25.30 25.78
N LEU A 39 -8.58 -26.09 24.72
CA LEU A 39 -7.65 -27.15 24.38
C LEU A 39 -6.53 -26.59 23.49
N LEU A 40 -5.28 -26.63 23.97
CA LEU A 40 -4.10 -26.28 23.22
C LEU A 40 -3.37 -27.55 22.77
N ILE A 41 -3.25 -27.74 21.47
CA ILE A 41 -2.59 -28.91 20.89
C ILE A 41 -1.53 -28.42 19.91
N ASP A 42 -0.36 -29.02 19.98
CA ASP A 42 0.71 -28.86 18.99
C ASP A 42 0.77 -30.10 18.08
N PRO A 43 0.27 -30.04 16.83
CA PRO A 43 0.40 -31.15 15.90
C PRO A 43 1.86 -31.47 15.51
N GLY A 44 2.77 -30.52 15.73
CA GLY A 44 4.18 -30.69 15.46
C GLY A 44 4.85 -31.81 16.24
N GLN A 45 4.26 -32.24 17.34
CA GLN A 45 4.74 -33.42 18.09
C GLN A 45 4.61 -34.74 17.30
N CYS A 46 3.80 -34.78 16.21
CA CYS A 46 3.58 -35.96 15.36
C CYS A 46 4.51 -36.01 14.15
N VAL A 47 5.46 -35.07 14.03
CA VAL A 47 6.28 -34.90 12.82
C VAL A 47 7.23 -36.08 12.62
N VAL A 48 7.26 -36.58 11.41
CA VAL A 48 8.32 -37.43 10.82
C VAL A 48 8.91 -36.67 9.63
N ASP A 49 10.00 -37.15 9.07
CA ASP A 49 10.79 -36.48 8.01
C ASP A 49 10.03 -36.19 6.68
N SER A 50 8.73 -36.52 6.59
CA SER A 50 7.91 -36.27 5.40
C SER A 50 6.88 -35.15 5.66
N GLU A 51 6.96 -34.05 4.94
CA GLU A 51 6.02 -32.93 4.97
C GLU A 51 5.39 -32.72 3.56
N PRO A 52 4.13 -32.23 3.45
CA PRO A 52 3.19 -31.95 4.55
C PRO A 52 2.66 -33.20 5.22
N LEU A 53 2.43 -33.12 6.52
CA LEU A 53 1.93 -34.22 7.33
C LEU A 53 0.42 -34.08 7.59
N LYS A 54 -0.35 -35.13 7.28
CA LYS A 54 -1.75 -35.22 7.69
C LYS A 54 -1.88 -35.88 9.05
N VAL A 55 -2.46 -35.15 9.99
CA VAL A 55 -2.75 -35.60 11.34
C VAL A 55 -4.24 -35.58 11.58
N LYS A 56 -4.83 -36.72 11.91
CA LYS A 56 -6.22 -36.79 12.36
C LYS A 56 -6.25 -36.51 13.86
N MET A 57 -6.98 -35.47 14.23
CA MET A 57 -7.28 -35.17 15.61
C MET A 57 -8.69 -35.57 15.92
N ALA A 58 -8.90 -36.40 16.94
CA ALA A 58 -10.21 -36.71 17.50
C ALA A 58 -10.33 -36.03 18.86
N VAL A 59 -11.50 -35.46 19.14
CA VAL A 59 -11.84 -34.85 20.42
C VAL A 59 -13.09 -35.49 20.94
N LYS A 60 -13.05 -35.91 22.19
CA LYS A 60 -14.16 -36.53 22.89
C LYS A 60 -14.46 -35.75 24.16
N VAL A 61 -15.70 -35.42 24.33
CA VAL A 61 -16.20 -34.59 25.43
C VAL A 61 -17.22 -35.39 26.24
N VAL A 62 -17.15 -35.29 27.55
CA VAL A 62 -18.13 -35.84 28.47
C VAL A 62 -18.67 -34.70 29.32
N ASP A 63 -20.00 -34.56 29.42
CA ASP A 63 -20.65 -33.55 30.25
C ASP A 63 -20.79 -33.96 31.70
N THR A 64 -21.24 -33.04 32.55
CA THR A 64 -21.49 -33.27 33.98
C THR A 64 -22.90 -33.78 34.27
N SER A 65 -23.72 -34.08 33.26
CA SER A 65 -25.08 -34.61 33.45
C SER A 65 -25.08 -35.97 34.12
N ILE A 66 -26.21 -36.34 34.74
CA ILE A 66 -26.37 -37.63 35.43
C ILE A 66 -26.15 -38.82 34.47
N VAL A 67 -26.50 -38.64 33.19
CA VAL A 67 -26.33 -39.67 32.15
C VAL A 67 -24.94 -39.64 31.52
N ALA A 68 -24.10 -38.61 31.83
CA ALA A 68 -22.76 -38.41 31.29
C ALA A 68 -22.74 -38.49 29.74
N ASN A 69 -23.44 -37.57 29.07
CA ASN A 69 -23.46 -37.53 27.61
C ASN A 69 -22.06 -37.42 27.02
N LYS A 70 -21.84 -38.15 25.94
CA LYS A 70 -20.54 -38.18 25.24
C LYS A 70 -20.73 -37.67 23.84
N THR A 71 -19.87 -36.76 23.45
CA THR A 71 -19.77 -36.27 22.08
C THR A 71 -18.34 -36.50 21.59
N GLU A 72 -18.21 -37.01 20.40
CA GLU A 72 -16.91 -37.21 19.75
C GLU A 72 -16.97 -36.60 18.35
N ASP A 73 -15.93 -35.84 18.02
CA ASP A 73 -15.72 -35.26 16.70
C ASP A 73 -14.26 -35.41 16.28
N SER A 74 -14.01 -35.35 14.98
CA SER A 74 -12.66 -35.47 14.47
C SER A 74 -12.43 -34.57 13.28
N ILE A 75 -11.23 -33.99 13.22
CA ILE A 75 -10.77 -33.13 12.13
C ILE A 75 -9.45 -33.65 11.58
N GLU A 76 -9.27 -33.58 10.27
CA GLU A 76 -7.97 -33.80 9.63
C GLU A 76 -7.25 -32.46 9.55
N LEU A 77 -6.07 -32.39 10.12
CA LEU A 77 -5.16 -31.23 10.10
C LEU A 77 -4.02 -31.53 9.13
N THR A 78 -3.69 -30.58 8.27
CA THR A 78 -2.45 -30.63 7.51
C THR A 78 -1.43 -29.77 8.23
N TYR A 79 -0.34 -30.39 8.66
CA TYR A 79 0.80 -29.73 9.27
C TYR A 79 1.87 -29.51 8.20
N ASP A 80 2.13 -28.27 7.89
CA ASP A 80 3.08 -27.86 6.87
C ASP A 80 4.05 -26.81 7.45
N ARG A 81 5.36 -27.02 7.27
CA ARG A 81 6.44 -26.09 7.65
C ARG A 81 7.26 -25.64 6.45
N GLN A 82 6.89 -26.08 5.26
CA GLN A 82 7.60 -25.69 4.06
C GLN A 82 7.08 -24.35 3.55
N ALA A 83 7.93 -23.33 3.62
CA ALA A 83 7.59 -22.06 3.02
C ALA A 83 7.46 -22.21 1.49
N PRO A 84 6.52 -21.49 0.87
CA PRO A 84 6.23 -21.62 -0.56
C PRO A 84 7.46 -21.34 -1.41
N ASN A 85 7.58 -22.05 -2.53
CA ASN A 85 8.61 -21.71 -3.51
C ASN A 85 8.27 -20.36 -4.15
N LEU A 86 9.28 -19.49 -4.27
CA LEU A 86 9.12 -18.15 -4.79
C LEU A 86 10.22 -17.85 -5.80
N THR A 87 9.84 -17.55 -7.06
CA THR A 87 10.78 -17.34 -8.16
C THR A 87 10.47 -16.04 -8.89
N THR A 88 11.46 -15.16 -9.03
CA THR A 88 11.33 -13.94 -9.85
C THR A 88 11.44 -14.33 -11.34
N LEU A 89 10.43 -13.95 -12.12
CA LEU A 89 10.38 -14.18 -13.57
C LEU A 89 10.93 -13.00 -14.37
N GLY A 90 10.85 -11.80 -13.82
CA GLY A 90 11.34 -10.56 -14.42
C GLY A 90 10.97 -9.33 -13.61
N GLY A 91 11.43 -8.17 -14.02
CA GLY A 91 11.12 -6.91 -13.38
C GLY A 91 12.12 -5.81 -13.69
N THR A 92 11.85 -4.63 -13.16
CA THR A 92 12.72 -3.45 -13.29
C THR A 92 14.13 -3.77 -12.79
N LEU A 93 15.13 -3.60 -13.64
CA LEU A 93 16.52 -3.97 -13.32
C LEU A 93 17.24 -2.87 -12.52
N SER A 94 16.87 -1.61 -12.73
CA SER A 94 17.51 -0.48 -12.06
C SER A 94 16.48 0.61 -11.75
N MET A 95 16.50 1.09 -10.53
CA MET A 95 15.65 2.18 -10.03
C MET A 95 16.52 3.29 -9.46
N LYS A 96 15.99 4.49 -9.49
CA LYS A 96 16.55 5.62 -8.73
C LYS A 96 15.71 5.81 -7.45
N ARG A 97 16.29 6.45 -6.46
CA ARG A 97 15.53 6.95 -5.30
C ARG A 97 14.35 7.79 -5.81
N GLY A 98 13.16 7.55 -5.30
CA GLY A 98 11.90 8.14 -5.78
C GLY A 98 11.31 7.47 -7.02
N GLY A 99 11.93 6.43 -7.57
CA GLY A 99 11.47 5.76 -8.80
C GLY A 99 10.47 4.64 -8.57
N THR A 100 9.94 4.13 -9.68
CA THR A 100 9.00 3.00 -9.72
C THR A 100 9.68 1.74 -10.18
N GLY A 101 9.37 0.61 -9.53
CA GLY A 101 9.72 -0.73 -9.97
C GLY A 101 8.50 -1.62 -10.15
N VAL A 102 8.67 -2.62 -10.99
CA VAL A 102 7.73 -3.72 -11.16
C VAL A 102 8.47 -5.03 -10.98
N VAL A 103 7.81 -6.04 -10.42
CA VAL A 103 8.30 -7.40 -10.35
C VAL A 103 7.20 -8.37 -10.76
N LEU A 104 7.55 -9.28 -11.68
CA LEU A 104 6.76 -10.44 -12.07
C LEU A 104 7.40 -11.66 -11.42
N TYR A 105 6.62 -12.47 -10.72
CA TYR A 105 7.10 -13.64 -10.00
C TYR A 105 6.07 -14.76 -9.96
N GLU A 106 6.52 -15.94 -9.64
CA GLU A 106 5.72 -17.15 -9.49
C GLU A 106 5.83 -17.67 -8.07
N VAL A 107 4.71 -18.13 -7.53
CA VAL A 107 4.61 -18.81 -6.23
C VAL A 107 4.27 -20.27 -6.50
N GLY A 108 4.97 -21.22 -5.89
CA GLY A 108 4.77 -22.65 -6.16
C GLY A 108 3.40 -23.21 -5.74
N GLU A 109 2.63 -22.43 -5.04
CA GLU A 109 1.27 -22.74 -4.58
C GLU A 109 0.45 -21.45 -4.47
N VAL A 110 -0.85 -21.54 -4.22
CA VAL A 110 -1.71 -20.36 -4.03
C VAL A 110 -1.44 -19.75 -2.64
N PRO A 111 -0.84 -18.57 -2.56
CA PRO A 111 -0.57 -17.92 -1.28
C PRO A 111 -1.83 -17.31 -0.69
N VAL A 112 -1.92 -17.23 0.64
CA VAL A 112 -2.94 -16.42 1.33
C VAL A 112 -2.62 -14.94 1.30
N GLU A 113 -1.31 -14.61 1.21
CA GLU A 113 -0.84 -13.24 1.10
C GLU A 113 0.47 -13.19 0.31
N THR A 114 0.60 -12.21 -0.58
CA THR A 114 1.83 -11.99 -1.35
C THR A 114 1.95 -10.55 -1.83
N GLY A 115 3.16 -10.11 -2.13
CA GLY A 115 3.47 -8.75 -2.57
C GLY A 115 4.94 -8.40 -2.45
N VAL A 116 5.22 -7.11 -2.31
CA VAL A 116 6.56 -6.59 -2.00
C VAL A 116 6.52 -5.86 -0.67
N LEU A 117 7.47 -6.16 0.21
CA LEU A 117 7.71 -5.49 1.48
C LEU A 117 8.95 -4.61 1.37
N LEU A 118 8.86 -3.42 1.93
CA LEU A 118 10.00 -2.54 2.21
C LEU A 118 9.77 -1.94 3.61
N ASP A 119 10.46 -2.49 4.60
CA ASP A 119 10.23 -2.23 6.02
C ASP A 119 8.73 -2.35 6.36
N ASP A 120 8.07 -1.28 6.82
CA ASP A 120 6.64 -1.24 7.13
C ASP A 120 5.73 -0.97 5.92
N LEU A 121 6.30 -0.72 4.74
CA LEU A 121 5.54 -0.51 3.52
C LEU A 121 5.26 -1.84 2.83
N GLN A 122 3.99 -2.04 2.49
CA GLN A 122 3.55 -3.20 1.72
C GLN A 122 2.92 -2.76 0.41
N PHE A 123 3.44 -3.31 -0.68
CA PHE A 123 2.94 -3.12 -2.04
C PHE A 123 2.16 -4.36 -2.46
N LYS A 124 0.92 -4.16 -2.88
CA LYS A 124 0.02 -5.24 -3.29
C LYS A 124 0.55 -5.99 -4.50
N ALA A 125 0.29 -7.29 -4.53
CA ALA A 125 0.42 -8.08 -5.74
C ALA A 125 -0.95 -8.35 -6.38
N PHE A 126 -0.93 -8.52 -7.69
CA PHE A 126 -2.09 -8.80 -8.53
C PHE A 126 -1.90 -10.16 -9.17
N ASP A 127 -2.91 -11.01 -9.02
CA ASP A 127 -2.92 -12.36 -9.59
C ASP A 127 -3.14 -12.28 -11.11
N LEU A 128 -2.21 -12.86 -11.86
CA LEU A 128 -2.25 -12.96 -13.31
C LEU A 128 -2.70 -14.35 -13.80
N GLY A 129 -3.09 -15.22 -12.87
CA GLY A 129 -3.36 -16.63 -13.12
C GLY A 129 -2.11 -17.49 -13.16
N GLN A 130 -2.30 -18.83 -13.10
CA GLN A 130 -1.21 -19.81 -13.12
C GLN A 130 -0.13 -19.57 -12.05
N ASN A 131 -0.53 -19.15 -10.86
CA ASN A 131 0.36 -18.80 -9.74
C ASN A 131 1.38 -17.69 -10.04
N LYS A 132 1.13 -16.87 -11.04
CA LYS A 132 1.96 -15.71 -11.40
C LYS A 132 1.37 -14.44 -10.84
N TYR A 133 2.23 -13.61 -10.30
CA TYR A 133 1.86 -12.38 -9.61
C TYR A 133 2.69 -11.21 -10.11
N LEU A 134 2.04 -10.07 -10.21
CA LEU A 134 2.65 -8.79 -10.56
C LEU A 134 2.54 -7.85 -9.37
N SER A 135 3.61 -7.17 -9.01
CA SER A 135 3.58 -6.10 -8.03
C SER A 135 4.34 -4.89 -8.52
N PHE A 136 3.68 -3.73 -8.44
CA PHE A 136 4.36 -2.43 -8.54
C PHE A 136 4.84 -2.02 -7.15
N TYR A 137 6.05 -1.48 -7.04
CA TYR A 137 6.60 -1.00 -5.79
C TYR A 137 7.41 0.28 -6.01
N ALA A 138 7.47 1.12 -5.00
CA ALA A 138 8.22 2.37 -5.04
C ALA A 138 9.58 2.20 -4.36
N HIS A 139 10.57 2.94 -4.83
CA HIS A 139 11.71 3.35 -4.01
C HIS A 139 11.36 4.72 -3.41
N PRO A 140 10.87 4.78 -2.15
CA PRO A 140 10.42 6.05 -1.60
C PRO A 140 11.54 7.09 -1.58
N TYR A 141 11.20 8.36 -1.83
CA TYR A 141 12.16 9.47 -1.86
C TYR A 141 12.87 9.68 -0.52
N PHE A 142 12.29 9.23 0.58
CA PHE A 142 12.82 9.34 1.94
C PHE A 142 13.68 8.13 2.38
N VAL A 143 13.86 7.12 1.52
CA VAL A 143 14.70 5.95 1.78
C VAL A 143 15.99 6.07 0.98
N GLU A 144 17.13 6.06 1.66
CA GLU A 144 18.43 6.13 0.99
C GLU A 144 18.73 4.82 0.21
N ALA A 145 19.59 4.92 -0.82
CA ALA A 145 19.84 3.78 -1.71
C ALA A 145 20.41 2.57 -0.96
N ASP A 146 21.25 2.77 0.04
CA ASP A 146 21.87 1.71 0.83
C ASP A 146 20.86 1.00 1.76
N ASP A 147 19.78 1.68 2.12
CA ASP A 147 18.70 1.18 2.98
C ASP A 147 17.54 0.61 2.18
N PHE A 148 17.51 0.81 0.88
CA PHE A 148 16.48 0.26 0.02
C PHE A 148 16.65 -1.25 -0.19
N LYS A 149 15.92 -2.05 0.59
CA LYS A 149 16.03 -3.52 0.62
C LYS A 149 14.68 -4.20 0.40
N PRO A 150 13.99 -3.97 -0.73
CA PRO A 150 12.69 -4.58 -1.00
C PRO A 150 12.77 -6.10 -1.00
N ARG A 151 11.66 -6.75 -0.59
CA ARG A 151 11.49 -8.20 -0.57
C ARG A 151 10.17 -8.58 -1.20
N VAL A 152 10.20 -9.40 -2.23
CA VAL A 152 9.03 -10.17 -2.66
C VAL A 152 8.76 -11.20 -1.59
N PHE A 153 7.50 -11.32 -1.15
CA PHE A 153 7.11 -12.28 -0.12
C PHE A 153 5.89 -13.09 -0.54
N ALA A 154 5.75 -14.26 0.03
CA ALA A 154 4.54 -15.07 -0.03
C ALA A 154 4.34 -15.81 1.29
N VAL A 155 3.08 -15.92 1.71
CA VAL A 155 2.63 -16.67 2.89
C VAL A 155 1.68 -17.74 2.42
N ASP A 156 1.91 -19.00 2.79
CA ASP A 156 1.01 -20.12 2.49
C ASP A 156 -0.15 -20.22 3.49
N ALA A 157 -1.02 -21.22 3.28
CA ALA A 157 -2.18 -21.46 4.15
C ALA A 157 -1.79 -21.92 5.56
N ALA A 158 -0.59 -22.43 5.77
CA ALA A 158 -0.06 -22.82 7.08
C ALA A 158 0.63 -21.66 7.82
N GLY A 159 0.80 -20.50 7.16
CA GLY A 159 1.46 -19.32 7.71
C GLY A 159 2.97 -19.31 7.52
N ASN A 160 3.53 -20.21 6.70
CA ASN A 160 4.96 -20.21 6.41
C ASN A 160 5.29 -19.08 5.44
N LEU A 161 6.31 -18.31 5.78
CA LEU A 161 6.70 -17.10 5.06
C LEU A 161 7.99 -17.32 4.26
N ARG A 162 7.96 -17.00 2.97
CA ARG A 162 9.13 -16.89 2.11
C ARG A 162 9.38 -15.44 1.72
N LYS A 163 10.65 -15.04 1.71
CA LYS A 163 11.06 -13.71 1.20
C LYS A 163 12.27 -13.85 0.29
N ILE A 164 12.24 -13.19 -0.88
CA ILE A 164 13.37 -13.10 -1.81
C ILE A 164 13.61 -11.65 -2.26
N ARG A 165 14.74 -11.37 -2.89
CA ARG A 165 14.99 -10.06 -3.50
C ARG A 165 14.32 -9.98 -4.87
N PRO A 166 13.73 -8.84 -5.29
CA PRO A 166 13.13 -8.69 -6.62
C PRO A 166 14.15 -8.67 -7.77
N GLY A 167 15.44 -8.54 -7.47
CA GLY A 167 16.50 -8.51 -8.48
C GLY A 167 16.88 -7.12 -8.98
N SER A 168 16.14 -6.08 -8.62
CA SER A 168 16.45 -4.69 -8.97
C SER A 168 17.68 -4.17 -8.21
N ARG A 169 18.44 -3.30 -8.89
CA ARG A 169 19.49 -2.48 -8.30
C ARG A 169 18.95 -1.08 -8.06
N THR A 170 19.50 -0.38 -7.08
CA THR A 170 19.16 1.02 -6.85
C THR A 170 20.38 1.89 -7.07
N ALA A 171 20.13 3.14 -7.51
CA ALA A 171 21.13 4.19 -7.60
C ALA A 171 20.71 5.37 -6.70
N SER A 172 21.69 5.96 -6.04
CA SER A 172 21.48 7.22 -5.31
C SER A 172 21.03 8.31 -6.29
N TRP A 173 20.16 9.17 -5.82
CA TRP A 173 19.71 10.35 -6.56
C TRP A 173 19.60 11.52 -5.60
N THR A 174 20.19 12.65 -5.98
CA THR A 174 20.12 13.87 -5.20
C THR A 174 19.01 14.77 -5.77
N TYR A 175 18.15 15.24 -4.90
CA TYR A 175 17.08 16.17 -5.26
C TYR A 175 17.50 17.62 -4.99
N PRO A 176 16.87 18.59 -5.67
CA PRO A 176 17.05 20.00 -5.35
C PRO A 176 16.66 20.30 -3.91
N THR A 177 17.37 21.27 -3.32
CA THR A 177 17.05 21.81 -2.00
C THR A 177 16.71 23.29 -2.14
N GLU A 178 15.70 23.75 -1.39
CA GLU A 178 15.27 25.15 -1.38
C GLU A 178 15.17 25.65 0.05
N GLU A 179 15.70 26.82 0.34
CA GLU A 179 15.49 27.54 1.59
C GLU A 179 14.48 28.66 1.37
N ILE A 180 13.41 28.66 2.14
CA ILE A 180 12.30 29.62 2.02
C ILE A 180 12.24 30.45 3.30
N GLU A 181 12.54 31.74 3.20
CA GLU A 181 12.36 32.69 4.30
C GLU A 181 10.90 33.14 4.35
N LEU A 182 10.23 32.90 5.47
CA LEU A 182 8.84 33.27 5.72
C LEU A 182 8.76 34.73 6.17
N THR A 183 7.83 35.47 5.58
CA THR A 183 7.52 36.85 6.00
C THR A 183 6.21 36.88 6.80
N ASP A 184 6.03 37.92 7.61
CA ASP A 184 4.79 38.10 8.37
C ASP A 184 3.57 38.17 7.44
N ASP A 185 3.65 38.91 6.34
CA ASP A 185 2.60 39.02 5.35
C ASP A 185 2.22 37.65 4.75
N PHE A 186 3.22 36.83 4.45
CA PHE A 186 3.00 35.48 3.94
C PHE A 186 2.30 34.59 4.98
N LEU A 187 2.72 34.65 6.24
CA LEU A 187 2.12 33.88 7.33
C LEU A 187 0.66 34.28 7.58
N GLU A 188 0.34 35.58 7.52
CA GLU A 188 -1.07 36.05 7.62
C GLU A 188 -1.90 35.55 6.45
N ILE A 189 -1.40 35.60 5.21
CA ILE A 189 -2.08 35.07 4.02
C ILE A 189 -2.37 33.57 4.20
N VAL A 190 -1.38 32.79 4.67
CA VAL A 190 -1.59 31.34 4.92
C VAL A 190 -2.66 31.11 5.96
N LYS A 191 -2.62 31.84 7.07
CA LYS A 191 -3.62 31.74 8.14
C LYS A 191 -5.01 32.06 7.64
N ASP A 192 -5.18 33.18 6.96
CA ASP A 192 -6.48 33.61 6.42
C ASP A 192 -7.04 32.63 5.39
N LYS A 193 -6.17 32.05 4.57
CA LYS A 193 -6.56 31.10 3.53
C LYS A 193 -6.94 29.72 4.07
N MET A 194 -6.21 29.22 5.07
CA MET A 194 -6.31 27.83 5.52
C MET A 194 -7.04 27.67 6.84
N MET A 195 -6.96 28.66 7.74
CA MET A 195 -7.48 28.61 9.11
C MET A 195 -7.95 29.99 9.59
N ALA A 196 -8.77 30.69 8.82
CA ALA A 196 -9.22 32.05 9.08
C ALA A 196 -9.85 32.28 10.48
N THR A 197 -10.48 31.25 11.06
CA THR A 197 -11.09 31.29 12.38
C THR A 197 -10.13 30.98 13.53
N SER A 198 -8.87 30.63 13.25
CA SER A 198 -7.88 30.31 14.28
C SER A 198 -7.47 31.56 15.05
N THR A 199 -7.43 31.45 16.38
CA THR A 199 -6.91 32.49 17.28
C THR A 199 -5.41 32.39 17.52
N SER A 200 -4.75 31.36 17.00
CA SER A 200 -3.32 31.12 17.11
C SER A 200 -2.52 32.15 16.30
N LYS A 201 -1.24 32.33 16.65
CA LYS A 201 -0.34 33.20 15.88
C LYS A 201 -0.12 32.64 14.48
N PRO A 202 0.08 33.47 13.46
CA PRO A 202 0.26 33.02 12.06
C PRO A 202 1.38 31.99 11.88
N LEU A 203 2.51 32.15 12.55
CA LEU A 203 3.60 31.19 12.53
C LEU A 203 3.18 29.83 13.10
N ASP A 204 2.48 29.80 14.21
CA ASP A 204 2.01 28.54 14.83
C ASP A 204 1.03 27.82 13.90
N VAL A 205 0.15 28.59 13.23
CA VAL A 205 -0.77 28.07 12.21
C VAL A 205 -0.02 27.48 11.03
N PHE A 206 0.98 28.19 10.50
CA PHE A 206 1.82 27.69 9.41
C PHE A 206 2.51 26.38 9.78
N VAL A 207 3.11 26.32 10.97
CA VAL A 207 3.81 25.11 11.45
C VAL A 207 2.83 23.94 11.62
N GLU A 208 1.63 24.18 12.14
CA GLU A 208 0.58 23.18 12.27
C GLU A 208 0.15 22.64 10.89
N ILE A 209 -0.12 23.53 9.93
CA ILE A 209 -0.52 23.17 8.57
C ILE A 209 0.58 22.38 7.90
N ASN A 210 1.80 22.89 7.96
CA ASN A 210 2.93 22.32 7.20
C ASN A 210 3.45 21.00 7.79
N ASN A 211 3.19 20.69 9.05
CA ASN A 211 3.57 19.44 9.70
C ASN A 211 2.39 18.50 9.87
N LYS A 212 1.44 18.83 10.76
CA LYS A 212 0.35 17.94 11.15
C LYS A 212 -0.68 17.74 10.03
N ILE A 213 -1.23 18.84 9.49
CA ILE A 213 -2.28 18.75 8.45
C ILE A 213 -1.72 18.11 7.19
N ARG A 214 -0.48 18.43 6.78
CA ARG A 214 0.20 17.77 5.67
C ARG A 214 0.29 16.25 5.87
N GLN A 215 0.65 15.80 7.06
CA GLN A 215 0.73 14.38 7.38
C GLN A 215 -0.65 13.70 7.34
N GLU A 216 -1.68 14.34 7.88
CA GLU A 216 -3.06 13.85 7.82
C GLU A 216 -3.56 13.74 6.38
N ASN A 217 -3.28 14.75 5.54
CA ASN A 217 -3.62 14.72 4.12
C ASN A 217 -2.88 13.60 3.38
N TYR A 218 -1.58 13.40 3.67
CA TYR A 218 -0.81 12.29 3.11
C TYR A 218 -1.46 10.94 3.43
N GLN A 219 -1.85 10.71 4.70
CA GLN A 219 -2.51 9.46 5.11
C GLN A 219 -3.87 9.28 4.43
N THR A 220 -4.64 10.34 4.27
CA THR A 220 -5.91 10.32 3.54
C THR A 220 -5.69 9.85 2.10
N ILE A 221 -4.70 10.40 1.40
CA ILE A 221 -4.38 10.03 0.03
C ILE A 221 -3.90 8.56 -0.04
N VAL A 222 -3.08 8.12 0.91
CA VAL A 222 -2.64 6.71 0.99
C VAL A 222 -3.84 5.78 1.12
N GLN A 223 -4.83 6.13 1.96
CA GLN A 223 -6.05 5.33 2.12
C GLN A 223 -6.89 5.29 0.84
N LEU A 224 -7.10 6.42 0.17
CA LEU A 224 -7.82 6.49 -1.10
C LEU A 224 -7.16 5.62 -2.17
N CYS A 225 -5.83 5.65 -2.26
CA CYS A 225 -5.05 4.84 -3.19
C CYS A 225 -5.01 3.32 -2.84
N GLN A 226 -5.64 2.89 -1.73
CA GLN A 226 -5.87 1.45 -1.52
C GLN A 226 -6.96 0.89 -2.45
N THR A 227 -7.80 1.75 -3.02
CA THR A 227 -8.79 1.38 -4.03
C THR A 227 -8.11 1.34 -5.39
N THR A 228 -8.02 0.16 -6.00
CA THR A 228 -7.44 -0.02 -7.34
C THR A 228 -8.02 -1.26 -8.00
N VAL A 229 -8.13 -1.24 -9.33
CA VAL A 229 -8.55 -2.42 -10.09
C VAL A 229 -7.36 -3.33 -10.37
N PRO A 230 -7.58 -4.68 -10.42
CA PRO A 230 -6.51 -5.66 -10.63
C PRO A 230 -6.17 -5.87 -12.12
N GLU A 231 -6.28 -4.81 -12.91
CA GLU A 231 -6.01 -4.82 -14.35
C GLU A 231 -5.35 -3.51 -14.80
N LYS A 232 -4.68 -3.56 -15.94
CA LYS A 232 -4.05 -2.38 -16.55
C LYS A 232 -5.11 -1.54 -17.28
N LEU A 233 -5.32 -0.30 -16.85
CA LEU A 233 -6.18 0.65 -17.56
C LEU A 233 -5.42 1.59 -18.49
N TRP A 234 -4.17 1.97 -18.16
CA TRP A 234 -3.39 2.92 -18.94
C TRP A 234 -2.89 2.36 -20.28
N GLN A 235 -2.56 3.25 -21.22
CA GLN A 235 -1.99 2.91 -22.52
C GLN A 235 -0.72 3.72 -22.78
N GLY A 236 0.42 3.04 -22.87
CA GLY A 236 1.72 3.65 -23.16
C GLY A 236 2.12 4.73 -22.14
N VAL A 237 2.87 5.71 -22.63
CA VAL A 237 3.40 6.83 -21.84
C VAL A 237 2.30 7.75 -21.32
N PHE A 238 2.49 8.33 -20.14
CA PHE A 238 1.56 9.30 -19.55
C PHE A 238 1.70 10.68 -20.21
N LEU A 239 0.60 11.40 -20.33
CA LEU A 239 0.55 12.77 -20.82
C LEU A 239 1.03 13.72 -19.71
N ARG A 240 2.02 14.55 -20.01
CA ARG A 240 2.36 15.71 -19.19
C ARG A 240 1.49 16.89 -19.57
N ASN A 241 0.75 17.47 -18.63
CA ASN A 241 0.00 18.69 -18.86
C ASN A 241 0.95 19.83 -19.30
N GLN A 242 0.44 20.75 -20.12
CA GLN A 242 1.20 21.88 -20.64
C GLN A 242 1.55 22.86 -19.53
N GLY A 243 2.66 23.58 -19.69
CA GLY A 243 3.14 24.58 -18.74
C GLY A 243 4.60 24.39 -18.34
N ALA A 244 5.15 25.36 -17.64
CA ALA A 244 6.50 25.33 -17.11
C ALA A 244 6.53 24.63 -15.75
N THR A 245 7.52 23.77 -15.51
CA THR A 245 7.76 23.21 -14.17
C THR A 245 8.24 24.34 -13.25
N ARG A 246 7.55 24.50 -12.11
CA ARG A 246 7.88 25.47 -11.06
C ARG A 246 8.53 24.82 -9.85
N ALA A 247 8.09 23.62 -9.50
CA ALA A 247 8.71 22.82 -8.46
C ALA A 247 8.82 21.36 -8.91
N ASN A 248 9.87 20.71 -8.49
CA ASN A 248 10.19 19.34 -8.87
C ASN A 248 9.74 18.34 -7.80
N PHE A 249 9.58 17.09 -8.22
CA PHE A 249 9.39 15.96 -7.30
C PHE A 249 10.59 15.81 -6.37
N ALA A 250 10.28 15.54 -5.10
CA ALA A 250 11.23 15.34 -4.00
C ALA A 250 12.16 16.53 -3.72
N GLU A 251 11.77 17.75 -4.11
CA GLU A 251 12.45 18.99 -3.71
C GLU A 251 12.34 19.16 -2.20
N ASP A 252 13.50 19.22 -1.54
CA ASP A 252 13.60 19.36 -0.08
C ASP A 252 13.54 20.84 0.31
N ARG A 253 12.49 21.24 1.01
CA ARG A 253 12.20 22.63 1.38
C ARG A 253 12.42 22.85 2.87
N THR A 254 13.37 23.77 3.18
CA THR A 254 13.61 24.24 4.54
C THR A 254 12.98 25.62 4.72
N TYR A 255 11.97 25.71 5.58
CA TYR A 255 11.28 26.94 5.90
C TYR A 255 11.95 27.61 7.10
N LYS A 256 12.30 28.88 6.94
CA LYS A 256 12.93 29.71 7.96
C LYS A 256 12.05 30.91 8.30
N TYR A 257 12.08 31.33 9.55
CA TYR A 257 11.47 32.56 10.01
C TYR A 257 12.45 33.27 10.93
N HIS A 258 12.80 34.52 10.59
CA HIS A 258 13.93 35.25 11.19
C HIS A 258 15.23 34.43 11.21
N SER A 259 15.53 33.78 10.08
CA SER A 259 16.69 32.89 9.89
C SER A 259 16.71 31.60 10.74
N GLU A 260 15.70 31.34 11.55
CA GLU A 260 15.57 30.10 12.31
C GLU A 260 14.72 29.08 11.53
N VAL A 261 15.15 27.81 11.50
CA VAL A 261 14.41 26.74 10.84
C VAL A 261 13.16 26.40 11.65
N VAL A 262 11.97 26.59 11.05
CA VAL A 262 10.68 26.35 11.68
C VAL A 262 9.97 25.10 11.16
N SER A 263 10.27 24.66 9.94
CA SER A 263 9.73 23.44 9.35
C SER A 263 10.62 22.94 8.21
N LYS A 264 10.56 21.62 7.94
CA LYS A 264 11.15 20.99 6.76
C LYS A 264 10.12 20.10 6.10
N GLN A 265 10.01 20.17 4.79
CA GLN A 265 9.06 19.36 4.02
C GLN A 265 9.64 19.00 2.67
N VAL A 266 9.10 17.92 2.10
CA VAL A 266 9.47 17.49 0.74
C VAL A 266 8.27 17.65 -0.18
N HIS A 267 8.48 18.16 -1.37
CA HIS A 267 7.48 18.30 -2.41
C HIS A 267 7.22 16.96 -3.09
N THR A 268 5.99 16.45 -3.01
CA THR A 268 5.66 15.06 -3.42
C THR A 268 5.22 14.91 -4.88
N GLY A 269 5.23 16.00 -5.65
CA GLY A 269 4.78 16.01 -7.04
C GLY A 269 5.57 16.93 -7.94
N LEU A 270 4.96 17.34 -9.04
CA LEU A 270 5.42 18.40 -9.94
C LEU A 270 4.42 19.55 -9.90
N ASP A 271 4.89 20.77 -9.71
CA ASP A 271 4.09 21.97 -9.92
C ASP A 271 4.27 22.47 -11.35
N ILE A 272 3.16 22.53 -12.09
CA ILE A 272 3.12 22.90 -13.50
C ILE A 272 2.26 24.16 -13.64
N ALA A 273 2.88 25.29 -13.95
CA ALA A 273 2.21 26.57 -14.15
C ALA A 273 2.11 26.92 -15.64
N GLY A 274 0.92 27.31 -16.04
CA GLY A 274 0.58 27.76 -17.38
C GLY A 274 -0.13 29.10 -17.34
N LEU A 275 -1.13 29.27 -18.20
CA LEU A 275 -2.08 30.37 -18.10
C LEU A 275 -3.03 30.12 -16.93
N ASN A 276 -3.55 31.18 -16.31
CA ASN A 276 -4.56 31.06 -15.25
C ASN A 276 -5.80 30.32 -15.78
N ASN A 277 -6.35 29.46 -14.95
CA ASN A 277 -7.49 28.59 -15.29
C ASN A 277 -7.20 27.68 -16.49
N MET A 278 -6.02 27.07 -16.52
CA MET A 278 -5.62 26.12 -17.55
C MET A 278 -6.48 24.85 -17.48
N GLU A 279 -6.95 24.37 -18.64
CA GLU A 279 -7.60 23.06 -18.74
C GLU A 279 -6.61 21.95 -18.36
N ILE A 280 -7.02 21.10 -17.41
CA ILE A 280 -6.22 19.99 -16.92
C ILE A 280 -6.75 18.70 -17.58
N GLN A 281 -5.82 18.00 -18.21
CA GLN A 281 -6.12 16.76 -18.93
C GLN A 281 -5.70 15.53 -18.10
N SER A 282 -6.49 14.45 -18.19
CA SER A 282 -6.12 13.15 -17.65
C SER A 282 -4.81 12.67 -18.27
N ALA A 283 -3.85 12.31 -17.44
CA ALA A 283 -2.54 11.84 -17.88
C ALA A 283 -2.61 10.51 -18.64
N ASN A 284 -3.60 9.65 -18.33
CA ASN A 284 -3.83 8.40 -19.03
C ASN A 284 -5.27 7.89 -18.80
N HIS A 285 -5.63 6.76 -19.45
CA HIS A 285 -6.90 6.10 -19.19
C HIS A 285 -6.96 5.62 -17.74
N GLY A 286 -8.13 5.74 -17.13
CA GLY A 286 -8.32 5.32 -15.75
C GLY A 286 -9.75 5.52 -15.26
N LYS A 287 -9.94 5.24 -13.98
CA LYS A 287 -11.18 5.45 -13.27
C LYS A 287 -10.99 6.50 -12.18
N VAL A 288 -11.84 7.51 -12.15
CA VAL A 288 -11.84 8.52 -11.09
C VAL A 288 -12.25 7.85 -9.77
N ILE A 289 -11.38 7.88 -8.76
CA ILE A 289 -11.65 7.30 -7.44
C ILE A 289 -11.93 8.33 -6.37
N PHE A 290 -11.62 9.59 -6.62
CA PHE A 290 -11.89 10.68 -5.68
C PHE A 290 -12.02 12.02 -6.39
N VAL A 291 -13.01 12.82 -5.98
CA VAL A 291 -13.17 14.24 -6.31
C VAL A 291 -13.61 14.98 -5.07
N GLY A 292 -12.78 15.89 -4.56
CA GLY A 292 -13.09 16.61 -3.33
C GLY A 292 -11.95 17.47 -2.83
N GLU A 293 -12.07 18.01 -1.63
CA GLU A 293 -11.05 18.83 -0.99
C GLU A 293 -10.17 17.98 -0.06
N ILE A 294 -8.85 18.16 -0.16
CA ILE A 294 -7.87 17.54 0.74
C ILE A 294 -6.91 18.64 1.24
N GLY A 295 -7.32 19.37 2.24
CA GLY A 295 -6.54 20.35 3.01
C GLY A 295 -5.51 21.13 2.17
N ILE A 296 -4.21 20.86 2.35
CA ILE A 296 -3.15 21.59 1.65
C ILE A 296 -3.18 21.40 0.13
N TYR A 297 -3.71 20.31 -0.39
CA TYR A 297 -3.85 20.03 -1.83
C TYR A 297 -5.03 20.79 -2.46
N GLY A 298 -5.93 21.39 -1.64
CA GLY A 298 -7.15 22.03 -2.12
C GLY A 298 -8.12 21.06 -2.79
N ASN A 299 -8.77 21.49 -3.86
CA ASN A 299 -9.60 20.60 -4.66
C ASN A 299 -8.73 19.63 -5.46
N VAL A 300 -9.06 18.35 -5.36
CA VAL A 300 -8.26 17.23 -5.87
C VAL A 300 -9.13 16.32 -6.72
N VAL A 301 -8.55 15.81 -7.79
CA VAL A 301 -9.00 14.63 -8.53
C VAL A 301 -7.95 13.55 -8.40
N ILE A 302 -8.35 12.30 -8.06
CA ILE A 302 -7.46 11.13 -8.08
C ILE A 302 -8.01 10.12 -9.07
N ILE A 303 -7.13 9.61 -9.95
CA ILE A 303 -7.46 8.63 -10.97
C ILE A 303 -6.67 7.35 -10.71
N ASP A 304 -7.38 6.22 -10.63
CA ASP A 304 -6.80 4.87 -10.62
C ASP A 304 -6.55 4.41 -12.06
N HIS A 305 -5.33 4.02 -12.35
CA HIS A 305 -4.91 3.47 -13.64
C HIS A 305 -4.80 1.94 -13.61
N GLY A 306 -5.10 1.33 -12.46
CA GLY A 306 -4.96 -0.11 -12.23
C GLY A 306 -3.58 -0.52 -11.66
N TYR A 307 -3.53 -1.72 -11.13
CA TYR A 307 -2.32 -2.31 -10.51
C TYR A 307 -1.69 -1.44 -9.41
N GLY A 308 -2.49 -0.62 -8.71
CA GLY A 308 -2.02 0.27 -7.65
C GLY A 308 -1.35 1.54 -8.16
N LEU A 309 -1.45 1.86 -9.45
CA LEU A 309 -0.92 3.07 -10.05
C LEU A 309 -1.98 4.16 -10.09
N HIS A 310 -1.68 5.33 -9.51
CA HIS A 310 -2.61 6.46 -9.43
C HIS A 310 -1.95 7.75 -9.89
N THR A 311 -2.78 8.69 -10.38
CA THR A 311 -2.40 10.09 -10.55
C THR A 311 -3.28 10.99 -9.70
N LEU A 312 -2.67 12.05 -9.14
CA LEU A 312 -3.34 13.06 -8.35
C LEU A 312 -3.16 14.42 -9.02
N TYR A 313 -4.24 15.18 -9.06
CA TYR A 313 -4.32 16.54 -9.62
C TYR A 313 -4.84 17.46 -8.51
N GLY A 314 -3.99 18.36 -8.02
CA GLY A 314 -4.29 19.24 -6.89
C GLY A 314 -4.38 20.73 -7.29
N HIS A 315 -4.77 21.56 -6.33
CA HIS A 315 -4.97 23.01 -6.41
C HIS A 315 -6.03 23.45 -7.44
N LEU A 316 -6.96 22.55 -7.78
CA LEU A 316 -7.95 22.78 -8.83
C LEU A 316 -8.95 23.88 -8.42
N SER A 317 -9.33 24.75 -9.36
CA SER A 317 -10.46 25.66 -9.19
C SER A 317 -11.80 24.96 -9.37
N LYS A 318 -11.83 23.95 -10.27
CA LYS A 318 -13.03 23.18 -10.61
C LYS A 318 -12.66 21.78 -11.11
N ALA A 319 -13.43 20.77 -10.73
CA ALA A 319 -13.41 19.45 -11.35
C ALA A 319 -14.62 19.31 -12.32
N ASP A 320 -14.36 18.73 -13.50
CA ASP A 320 -15.37 18.47 -14.54
C ASP A 320 -15.77 16.99 -14.62
N VAL A 321 -15.25 16.17 -13.72
CA VAL A 321 -15.53 14.73 -13.59
C VAL A 321 -16.08 14.42 -12.19
N ARG A 322 -16.60 13.20 -12.01
CA ARG A 322 -17.13 12.68 -10.75
C ARG A 322 -16.50 11.35 -10.40
N GLU A 323 -16.54 10.98 -9.13
CA GLU A 323 -16.15 9.63 -8.69
C GLU A 323 -16.93 8.55 -9.45
N GLY A 324 -16.21 7.54 -9.91
CA GLY A 324 -16.71 6.44 -10.71
C GLY A 324 -16.61 6.65 -12.22
N ASP A 325 -16.35 7.86 -12.71
CA ASP A 325 -16.21 8.14 -14.14
C ASP A 325 -14.98 7.44 -14.72
N HIS A 326 -15.11 6.91 -15.94
CA HIS A 326 -13.98 6.43 -16.73
C HIS A 326 -13.51 7.53 -17.65
N VAL A 327 -12.23 7.84 -17.58
CA VAL A 327 -11.59 8.89 -18.39
C VAL A 327 -10.57 8.28 -19.34
N LYS A 328 -10.36 8.95 -20.48
CA LYS A 328 -9.32 8.61 -21.45
C LYS A 328 -8.15 9.57 -21.31
N LYS A 329 -6.98 9.11 -21.74
CA LYS A 329 -5.81 9.96 -21.87
C LYS A 329 -6.15 11.19 -22.71
N GLY A 330 -5.90 12.39 -22.15
CA GLY A 330 -6.17 13.67 -22.80
C GLY A 330 -7.57 14.23 -22.61
N ASP A 331 -8.49 13.50 -21.97
CA ASP A 331 -9.80 14.07 -21.61
C ASP A 331 -9.60 15.23 -20.61
N VAL A 332 -10.32 16.34 -20.82
CA VAL A 332 -10.34 17.46 -19.85
C VAL A 332 -11.12 17.00 -18.63
N ILE A 333 -10.46 17.05 -17.46
CA ILE A 333 -11.02 16.58 -16.19
C ILE A 333 -11.22 17.66 -15.15
N ALA A 334 -10.53 18.81 -15.32
CA ALA A 334 -10.53 19.88 -14.35
C ALA A 334 -9.98 21.19 -14.94
N VAL A 335 -9.97 22.22 -14.10
CA VAL A 335 -9.34 23.52 -14.36
C VAL A 335 -8.37 23.82 -13.22
N SER A 336 -7.15 24.32 -13.55
CA SER A 336 -6.16 24.72 -12.55
C SER A 336 -6.68 25.88 -11.69
N GLY A 337 -6.05 26.10 -10.55
CA GLY A 337 -6.43 27.18 -9.63
C GLY A 337 -5.40 27.36 -8.52
N GLU A 338 -5.89 27.91 -7.40
CA GLU A 338 -5.08 28.24 -6.22
C GLU A 338 -5.68 27.71 -4.92
N THR A 339 -6.51 26.66 -4.97
CA THR A 339 -7.13 26.13 -3.76
C THR A 339 -6.10 25.42 -2.86
N GLY A 340 -6.38 25.28 -1.57
CA GLY A 340 -5.43 24.73 -0.61
C GLY A 340 -4.21 25.63 -0.37
N LEU A 341 -3.03 25.05 -0.13
CA LEU A 341 -1.78 25.78 0.17
C LEU A 341 -1.01 26.11 -1.11
N ALA A 342 -1.66 26.81 -2.04
CA ALA A 342 -1.07 27.29 -3.30
C ALA A 342 -0.97 28.82 -3.33
N PHE A 343 0.08 29.36 -3.94
CA PHE A 343 0.36 30.78 -4.08
C PHE A 343 0.59 31.11 -5.55
N GLY A 344 -0.51 31.20 -6.29
CA GLY A 344 -0.56 31.35 -7.73
C GLY A 344 -1.14 30.12 -8.43
N ASP A 345 -1.84 30.38 -9.55
CA ASP A 345 -2.53 29.33 -10.33
C ASP A 345 -1.52 28.35 -10.92
N HIS A 346 -1.64 27.08 -10.55
CA HIS A 346 -0.85 25.98 -11.06
C HIS A 346 -1.54 24.63 -10.82
N LEU A 347 -1.08 23.61 -11.53
CA LEU A 347 -1.40 22.22 -11.27
C LEU A 347 -0.32 21.59 -10.37
N HIS A 348 -0.70 21.05 -9.21
CA HIS A 348 0.12 20.08 -8.49
C HIS A 348 -0.20 18.69 -9.01
N PHE A 349 0.78 17.98 -9.59
CA PHE A 349 0.62 16.67 -10.22
C PHE A 349 1.49 15.62 -9.55
N GLU A 350 0.88 14.50 -9.16
CA GLU A 350 1.62 13.36 -8.61
C GLU A 350 1.33 12.07 -9.38
N VAL A 351 2.31 11.17 -9.38
CA VAL A 351 2.16 9.74 -9.67
C VAL A 351 2.41 8.98 -8.37
N ARG A 352 1.55 8.02 -8.06
CA ARG A 352 1.65 7.22 -6.84
C ARG A 352 1.56 5.74 -7.14
N VAL A 353 2.36 4.95 -6.43
CA VAL A 353 2.34 3.49 -6.46
C VAL A 353 1.91 2.98 -5.09
N ASN A 354 0.73 2.34 -5.03
CA ASN A 354 0.10 1.92 -3.78
C ASN A 354 0.06 3.04 -2.71
N GLY A 355 -0.20 4.28 -3.15
CA GLY A 355 -0.24 5.46 -2.29
C GLY A 355 1.11 6.15 -2.03
N VAL A 356 2.24 5.52 -2.33
CA VAL A 356 3.57 6.11 -2.19
C VAL A 356 3.87 7.00 -3.40
N PRO A 357 4.20 8.30 -3.24
CA PRO A 357 4.54 9.18 -4.36
C PRO A 357 5.86 8.76 -5.01
N VAL A 358 5.87 8.78 -6.34
CA VAL A 358 7.02 8.45 -7.17
C VAL A 358 7.27 9.54 -8.21
N ASN A 359 8.46 9.58 -8.80
CA ASN A 359 8.86 10.62 -9.74
C ASN A 359 8.00 10.58 -11.02
N PRO A 360 7.15 11.59 -11.27
CA PRO A 360 6.30 11.64 -12.46
C PRO A 360 7.07 11.70 -13.77
N ILE A 361 8.31 12.20 -13.79
CA ILE A 361 9.13 12.34 -15.00
C ILE A 361 9.39 10.98 -15.67
N GLU A 362 9.53 9.90 -14.87
CA GLU A 362 9.73 8.55 -15.41
C GLU A 362 8.54 8.13 -16.29
N TRP A 363 7.32 8.48 -15.88
CA TRP A 363 6.09 8.10 -16.56
C TRP A 363 5.81 8.92 -17.83
N PHE A 364 6.50 10.04 -18.02
CA PHE A 364 6.46 10.86 -19.25
C PHE A 364 7.48 10.42 -20.30
N ASP A 365 8.42 9.54 -19.95
CA ASP A 365 9.43 9.03 -20.86
C ASP A 365 8.98 7.70 -21.50
N PRO A 366 8.68 7.66 -22.81
CA PRO A 366 8.23 6.45 -23.47
C PRO A 366 9.27 5.32 -23.48
N VAL A 367 10.56 5.66 -23.49
CA VAL A 367 11.63 4.66 -23.45
C VAL A 367 11.71 4.05 -22.06
N TRP A 368 11.58 4.86 -21.01
CA TRP A 368 11.56 4.35 -19.65
C TRP A 368 10.34 3.47 -19.39
N VAL A 369 9.14 3.91 -19.78
CA VAL A 369 7.88 3.15 -19.59
C VAL A 369 7.98 1.77 -20.27
N VAL A 370 8.45 1.72 -21.52
CA VAL A 370 8.60 0.45 -22.26
C VAL A 370 9.60 -0.46 -21.56
N ASN A 371 10.79 0.03 -21.25
CA ASN A 371 11.89 -0.80 -20.74
C ASN A 371 11.71 -1.26 -19.29
N ASN A 372 11.07 -0.44 -18.46
CA ASN A 372 10.97 -0.70 -17.01
C ASN A 372 9.60 -1.24 -16.59
N ILE A 373 8.55 -1.05 -17.39
CA ILE A 373 7.17 -1.40 -17.04
C ILE A 373 6.56 -2.35 -18.07
N GLU A 374 6.32 -1.88 -19.31
CA GLU A 374 5.52 -2.59 -20.31
C GLU A 374 6.10 -3.96 -20.69
N THR A 375 7.44 -4.09 -20.70
CA THR A 375 8.13 -5.35 -21.00
C THR A 375 7.77 -6.49 -20.05
N PHE A 376 7.37 -6.17 -18.82
CA PHE A 376 7.07 -7.15 -17.77
C PHE A 376 5.57 -7.39 -17.56
N LEU A 377 4.72 -6.61 -18.23
CA LEU A 377 3.27 -6.78 -18.11
C LEU A 377 2.76 -7.91 -19.02
N PRO A 378 1.65 -8.57 -18.64
CA PRO A 378 0.97 -9.48 -19.54
C PRO A 378 0.67 -8.78 -20.86
N LYS A 379 1.00 -9.43 -21.98
CA LYS A 379 0.54 -8.93 -23.27
C LYS A 379 -0.97 -9.11 -23.31
N ALA A 380 -1.69 -8.04 -23.63
CA ALA A 380 -3.12 -8.17 -23.92
C ALA A 380 -3.25 -9.22 -25.05
N ASP A 381 -4.07 -10.24 -24.81
CA ASP A 381 -4.44 -11.17 -25.86
C ASP A 381 -5.07 -10.34 -26.99
N MET A 382 -4.42 -10.35 -28.17
CA MET A 382 -4.91 -9.65 -29.38
C MET A 382 -6.15 -10.37 -29.92
#